data_5f5c2af624664919ca5054a445a06ff5
#
_entry.id   5f5c2af624664919ca5054a445a06ff5
#
_cell.length_a   1.000
_cell.length_b   1.000
_cell.length_c   1.000
_cell.angle_alpha   90.00
_cell.angle_beta   90.00
_cell.angle_gamma   90.00
#
_symmetry.space_group_name_H-M   'P 1'
#
loop_
_entity.id
_entity.type
_entity.pdbx_description
1 polymer ?
#
loop_
_entity_poly.entity_id
_entity_poly.type
_entity_poly.pdbx_seq_one_letter_code
_entity_poly.pdbx_strand_id
1 'polypeptide(L)'
;MSFASLEGKTALVTGASRGIGRAIASELAAAGASVVIGYRSGKDEAEALASELGVRAVQADVSNAEEAARLVAEAGDLDILVNNAGLTRDGLLARMSDDDWRTVIETNLSSVFYTCRAVCRPMMKKRAGAIVNVSSIVGVHGNWGQTNYAASKAGIIGFTKSLARELGSRNVRANVVAPGYVKTQLTDVLPEEATAAMLQNTPLGRLGEPEDVAGAVRFLCSDEASFITGEVILVDGGLGM
;
A
#
# COMPACT_ATOMS: atom_id res chain seq x y z
N MET A 1 -26.37 -3.09 6.77
CA MET A 1 -25.17 -2.63 6.06
C MET A 1 -24.41 -3.84 5.59
N SER A 2 -23.80 -3.79 4.42
CA SER A 2 -22.94 -4.88 3.93
C SER A 2 -21.67 -4.94 4.78
N PHE A 3 -21.09 -6.12 4.97
CA PHE A 3 -19.82 -6.31 5.69
C PHE A 3 -18.72 -5.47 5.04
N ALA A 4 -17.94 -4.74 5.85
CA ALA A 4 -16.86 -3.84 5.43
C ALA A 4 -17.31 -2.78 4.37
N SER A 5 -18.49 -2.18 4.56
CA SER A 5 -18.98 -1.07 3.74
C SER A 5 -18.14 0.18 3.96
N LEU A 6 -17.87 0.90 2.86
CA LEU A 6 -17.14 2.18 2.85
C LEU A 6 -18.00 3.32 2.27
N GLU A 7 -19.32 3.15 2.32
CA GLU A 7 -20.26 4.13 1.77
C GLU A 7 -20.07 5.51 2.41
N GLY A 8 -19.96 6.54 1.57
CA GLY A 8 -19.73 7.91 2.01
C GLY A 8 -18.29 8.23 2.45
N LYS A 9 -17.35 7.28 2.37
CA LYS A 9 -15.93 7.52 2.66
C LYS A 9 -15.19 8.01 1.42
N THR A 10 -14.20 8.87 1.61
CA THR A 10 -13.27 9.31 0.56
C THR A 10 -11.91 8.65 0.79
N ALA A 11 -11.38 7.97 -0.24
CA ALA A 11 -10.13 7.23 -0.19
C ALA A 11 -9.10 7.73 -1.21
N LEU A 12 -7.84 7.80 -0.82
CA LEU A 12 -6.70 7.96 -1.72
C LEU A 12 -5.88 6.68 -1.74
N VAL A 13 -5.61 6.14 -2.94
CA VAL A 13 -4.72 5.00 -3.14
C VAL A 13 -3.53 5.43 -3.99
N THR A 14 -2.30 5.34 -3.46
CA THR A 14 -1.09 5.69 -4.22
C THR A 14 -0.57 4.50 -5.03
N GLY A 15 -0.01 4.76 -6.23
CA GLY A 15 0.48 3.71 -7.11
C GLY A 15 -0.64 2.79 -7.63
N ALA A 16 -1.82 3.35 -7.90
CA ALA A 16 -3.04 2.58 -8.19
C ALA A 16 -3.32 2.37 -9.69
N SER A 17 -2.39 2.70 -10.60
CA SER A 17 -2.58 2.47 -12.03
C SER A 17 -2.62 0.97 -12.41
N ARG A 18 -2.00 0.09 -11.62
CA ARG A 18 -1.87 -1.35 -11.92
C ARG A 18 -1.67 -2.21 -10.67
N GLY A 19 -1.69 -3.54 -10.87
CA GLY A 19 -1.35 -4.54 -9.85
C GLY A 19 -2.17 -4.41 -8.57
N ILE A 20 -1.54 -4.56 -7.42
CA ILE A 20 -2.18 -4.51 -6.09
C ILE A 20 -2.92 -3.18 -5.89
N GLY A 21 -2.31 -2.06 -6.27
CA GLY A 21 -2.94 -0.74 -6.11
C GLY A 21 -4.22 -0.59 -6.91
N ARG A 22 -4.27 -1.12 -8.14
CA ARG A 22 -5.49 -1.15 -8.96
C ARG A 22 -6.58 -1.98 -8.28
N ALA A 23 -6.26 -3.19 -7.83
CA ALA A 23 -7.21 -4.05 -7.15
C ALA A 23 -7.75 -3.41 -5.86
N ILE A 24 -6.88 -2.74 -5.08
CA ILE A 24 -7.30 -1.98 -3.90
C ILE A 24 -8.27 -0.87 -4.29
N ALA A 25 -7.94 -0.06 -5.31
CA ALA A 25 -8.83 1.04 -5.74
C ALA A 25 -10.20 0.51 -6.20
N SER A 26 -10.22 -0.58 -6.96
CA SER A 26 -11.46 -1.24 -7.42
C SER A 26 -12.29 -1.79 -6.25
N GLU A 27 -11.64 -2.45 -5.28
CA GLU A 27 -12.30 -3.04 -4.12
C GLU A 27 -12.90 -1.99 -3.18
N LEU A 28 -12.17 -0.86 -2.96
CA LEU A 28 -12.70 0.24 -2.15
C LEU A 28 -13.87 0.94 -2.84
N ALA A 29 -13.80 1.13 -4.17
CA ALA A 29 -14.90 1.70 -4.95
C ALA A 29 -16.14 0.79 -4.93
N ALA A 30 -15.94 -0.53 -5.11
CA ALA A 30 -17.03 -1.51 -5.03
C ALA A 30 -17.68 -1.57 -3.64
N ALA A 31 -16.92 -1.23 -2.58
CA ALA A 31 -17.43 -1.10 -1.21
C ALA A 31 -18.16 0.23 -0.94
N GLY A 32 -18.26 1.13 -1.91
CA GLY A 32 -18.98 2.41 -1.84
C GLY A 32 -18.11 3.64 -1.55
N ALA A 33 -16.78 3.51 -1.52
CA ALA A 33 -15.91 4.67 -1.34
C ALA A 33 -15.78 5.52 -2.61
N SER A 34 -15.70 6.83 -2.43
CA SER A 34 -15.20 7.75 -3.47
C SER A 34 -13.68 7.67 -3.51
N VAL A 35 -13.11 7.07 -4.56
CA VAL A 35 -11.67 6.80 -4.65
C VAL A 35 -10.95 7.87 -5.49
N VAL A 36 -9.76 8.26 -5.06
CA VAL A 36 -8.80 9.00 -5.87
C VAL A 36 -7.62 8.10 -6.19
N ILE A 37 -7.33 7.90 -7.46
CA ILE A 37 -6.23 7.10 -7.98
C ILE A 37 -4.99 7.98 -8.08
N GLY A 38 -4.01 7.78 -7.17
CA GLY A 38 -2.70 8.43 -7.26
C GLY A 38 -1.75 7.59 -8.14
N TYR A 39 -1.13 8.19 -9.15
CA TYR A 39 -0.18 7.49 -10.02
C TYR A 39 0.99 8.41 -10.42
N ARG A 40 2.15 7.82 -10.71
CA ARG A 40 3.31 8.53 -11.26
C ARG A 40 3.44 8.28 -12.76
N SER A 41 3.37 7.02 -13.14
CA SER A 41 3.45 6.51 -14.53
C SER A 41 2.24 5.64 -14.84
N GLY A 42 2.05 5.28 -16.12
CA GLY A 42 0.87 4.52 -16.53
C GLY A 42 -0.37 5.40 -16.54
N LYS A 43 -0.30 6.54 -17.25
CA LYS A 43 -1.40 7.51 -17.35
C LYS A 43 -2.65 6.88 -17.96
N ASP A 44 -2.47 6.20 -19.09
CA ASP A 44 -3.60 5.61 -19.83
C ASP A 44 -4.31 4.54 -18.98
N GLU A 45 -3.55 3.71 -18.27
CA GLU A 45 -4.11 2.69 -17.35
C GLU A 45 -4.83 3.33 -16.15
N ALA A 46 -4.27 4.41 -15.60
CA ALA A 46 -4.89 5.12 -14.49
C ALA A 46 -6.19 5.84 -14.92
N GLU A 47 -6.20 6.48 -16.09
CA GLU A 47 -7.38 7.15 -16.63
C GLU A 47 -8.47 6.15 -17.07
N ALA A 48 -8.08 5.01 -17.65
CA ALA A 48 -9.00 3.93 -17.97
C ALA A 48 -9.69 3.37 -16.71
N LEU A 49 -8.90 3.10 -15.65
CA LEU A 49 -9.44 2.65 -14.37
C LEU A 49 -10.35 3.71 -13.74
N ALA A 50 -9.96 4.98 -13.78
CA ALA A 50 -10.76 6.06 -13.24
C ALA A 50 -12.12 6.18 -13.97
N SER A 51 -12.12 6.03 -15.29
CA SER A 51 -13.34 5.99 -16.11
C SER A 51 -14.23 4.78 -15.79
N GLU A 52 -13.62 3.59 -15.66
CA GLU A 52 -14.30 2.35 -15.29
C GLU A 52 -15.02 2.45 -13.94
N LEU A 53 -14.36 3.03 -12.97
CA LEU A 53 -14.88 3.15 -11.60
C LEU A 53 -15.70 4.42 -11.36
N GLY A 54 -15.75 5.35 -12.30
CA GLY A 54 -16.42 6.65 -12.12
C GLY A 54 -15.71 7.55 -11.10
N VAL A 55 -14.39 7.46 -10.99
CA VAL A 55 -13.56 8.15 -9.99
C VAL A 55 -12.51 9.05 -10.66
N ARG A 56 -11.66 9.72 -9.87
CA ARG A 56 -10.61 10.60 -10.39
C ARG A 56 -9.23 9.95 -10.34
N ALA A 57 -8.39 10.25 -11.33
CA ALA A 57 -6.97 9.96 -11.31
C ALA A 57 -6.15 11.25 -11.21
N VAL A 58 -5.11 11.25 -10.39
CA VAL A 58 -4.22 12.39 -10.15
C VAL A 58 -2.77 11.94 -10.30
N GLN A 59 -2.04 12.57 -11.20
CA GLN A 59 -0.62 12.29 -11.39
C GLN A 59 0.23 13.00 -10.33
N ALA A 60 1.07 12.23 -9.62
CA ALA A 60 2.04 12.77 -8.67
C ALA A 60 3.18 11.77 -8.44
N ASP A 61 4.39 12.25 -8.29
CA ASP A 61 5.52 11.48 -7.76
C ASP A 61 5.53 11.63 -6.23
N VAL A 62 5.04 10.61 -5.54
CA VAL A 62 4.96 10.62 -4.07
C VAL A 62 6.33 10.55 -3.37
N SER A 63 7.42 10.27 -4.10
CA SER A 63 8.78 10.41 -3.59
C SER A 63 9.22 11.87 -3.43
N ASN A 64 8.49 12.80 -4.06
CA ASN A 64 8.63 14.24 -3.87
C ASN A 64 7.64 14.74 -2.83
N ALA A 65 8.15 15.43 -1.79
CA ALA A 65 7.34 15.88 -0.66
C ALA A 65 6.24 16.90 -1.05
N GLU A 66 6.51 17.78 -2.01
CA GLU A 66 5.58 18.81 -2.46
C GLU A 66 4.46 18.18 -3.30
N GLU A 67 4.81 17.27 -4.22
CA GLU A 67 3.85 16.54 -5.03
C GLU A 67 2.97 15.61 -4.18
N ALA A 68 3.53 14.94 -3.17
CA ALA A 68 2.77 14.14 -2.23
C ALA A 68 1.75 14.99 -1.44
N ALA A 69 2.15 16.18 -0.99
CA ALA A 69 1.26 17.12 -0.31
C ALA A 69 0.16 17.65 -1.25
N ARG A 70 0.52 17.98 -2.50
CA ARG A 70 -0.44 18.40 -3.55
C ARG A 70 -1.45 17.30 -3.84
N LEU A 71 -1.00 16.04 -4.01
CA LEU A 71 -1.88 14.90 -4.26
C LEU A 71 -2.91 14.74 -3.15
N VAL A 72 -2.47 14.80 -1.88
CA VAL A 72 -3.38 14.72 -0.72
C VAL A 72 -4.36 15.89 -0.70
N ALA A 73 -3.92 17.12 -0.98
CA ALA A 73 -4.78 18.29 -1.02
C ALA A 73 -5.82 18.19 -2.14
N GLU A 74 -5.43 17.74 -3.33
CA GLU A 74 -6.34 17.54 -4.46
C GLU A 74 -7.33 16.37 -4.20
N ALA A 75 -6.95 15.38 -3.41
CA ALA A 75 -7.85 14.30 -3.03
C ALA A 75 -8.99 14.77 -2.11
N GLY A 76 -8.80 15.88 -1.40
CA GLY A 76 -9.83 16.51 -0.57
C GLY A 76 -9.87 16.00 0.87
N ASP A 77 -11.06 15.98 1.48
CA ASP A 77 -11.24 15.53 2.88
C ASP A 77 -11.23 14.00 2.96
N LEU A 78 -10.06 13.44 3.16
CA LEU A 78 -9.84 12.00 3.18
C LEU A 78 -10.30 11.34 4.48
N ASP A 79 -11.00 10.21 4.34
CA ASP A 79 -11.28 9.24 5.41
C ASP A 79 -10.26 8.11 5.41
N ILE A 80 -9.74 7.78 4.22
CA ILE A 80 -8.88 6.62 3.99
C ILE A 80 -7.64 7.04 3.19
N LEU A 81 -6.47 6.65 3.66
CA LEU A 81 -5.22 6.72 2.90
C LEU A 81 -4.63 5.33 2.77
N VAL A 82 -4.40 4.89 1.53
CA VAL A 82 -3.66 3.66 1.23
C VAL A 82 -2.35 3.99 0.55
N ASN A 83 -1.24 3.79 1.25
CA ASN A 83 0.10 3.91 0.72
C ASN A 83 0.53 2.58 0.11
N ASN A 84 0.40 2.47 -1.20
CA ASN A 84 0.77 1.27 -1.95
C ASN A 84 1.94 1.52 -2.92
N ALA A 85 2.20 2.77 -3.34
CA ALA A 85 3.29 3.09 -4.26
C ALA A 85 4.63 2.51 -3.78
N GLY A 86 5.33 1.84 -4.68
CA GLY A 86 6.61 1.23 -4.37
C GLY A 86 7.28 0.63 -5.60
N LEU A 87 8.58 0.38 -5.46
CA LEU A 87 9.41 -0.28 -6.47
C LEU A 87 10.50 -1.11 -5.82
N THR A 88 11.14 -1.97 -6.61
CA THR A 88 12.36 -2.70 -6.24
C THR A 88 13.53 -2.27 -7.12
N ARG A 89 14.73 -2.39 -6.57
CA ARG A 89 16.03 -2.33 -7.28
C ARG A 89 16.89 -3.40 -6.67
N ASP A 90 16.70 -4.64 -7.14
CA ASP A 90 17.32 -5.82 -6.56
C ASP A 90 18.79 -5.92 -6.97
N GLY A 91 19.62 -6.31 -6.03
CA GLY A 91 21.05 -6.49 -6.23
C GLY A 91 21.76 -6.90 -4.93
N LEU A 92 22.88 -7.61 -5.06
CA LEU A 92 23.71 -7.93 -3.90
C LEU A 92 24.24 -6.66 -3.26
N LEU A 93 24.26 -6.59 -1.94
CA LEU A 93 24.72 -5.42 -1.19
C LEU A 93 26.11 -4.92 -1.66
N ALA A 94 27.02 -5.84 -1.92
CA ALA A 94 28.38 -5.50 -2.38
C ALA A 94 28.44 -4.82 -3.77
N ARG A 95 27.34 -4.85 -4.54
CA ARG A 95 27.22 -4.26 -5.87
C ARG A 95 26.11 -3.23 -5.99
N MET A 96 25.35 -3.03 -4.90
CA MET A 96 24.25 -2.07 -4.85
C MET A 96 24.79 -0.66 -4.91
N SER A 97 24.27 0.15 -5.84
CA SER A 97 24.65 1.57 -5.90
C SER A 97 23.93 2.39 -4.83
N ASP A 98 24.55 3.50 -4.42
CA ASP A 98 23.88 4.47 -3.54
C ASP A 98 22.57 5.01 -4.14
N ASP A 99 22.50 5.08 -5.46
CA ASP A 99 21.33 5.56 -6.17
C ASP A 99 20.17 4.55 -6.11
N ASP A 100 20.46 3.25 -6.27
CA ASP A 100 19.46 2.18 -6.09
C ASP A 100 18.92 2.17 -4.66
N TRP A 101 19.82 2.33 -3.68
CA TRP A 101 19.42 2.45 -2.28
C TRP A 101 18.50 3.66 -2.07
N ARG A 102 18.91 4.87 -2.47
CA ARG A 102 18.13 6.10 -2.29
C ARG A 102 16.79 6.02 -3.00
N THR A 103 16.78 5.59 -4.25
CA THR A 103 15.56 5.47 -5.04
C THR A 103 14.52 4.58 -4.35
N VAL A 104 14.93 3.44 -3.79
CA VAL A 104 14.03 2.52 -3.08
C VAL A 104 13.55 3.15 -1.76
N ILE A 105 14.43 3.74 -0.97
CA ILE A 105 14.05 4.37 0.30
C ILE A 105 13.10 5.55 0.07
N GLU A 106 13.40 6.42 -0.90
CA GLU A 106 12.58 7.58 -1.19
C GLU A 106 11.21 7.20 -1.71
N THR A 107 11.15 6.25 -2.65
CA THR A 107 9.88 5.84 -3.24
C THR A 107 9.03 5.02 -2.28
N ASN A 108 9.61 4.10 -1.50
CA ASN A 108 8.82 3.17 -0.68
C ASN A 108 8.56 3.69 0.74
N LEU A 109 9.53 4.36 1.37
CA LEU A 109 9.45 4.75 2.79
C LEU A 109 9.21 6.25 2.97
N SER A 110 10.02 7.11 2.32
CA SER A 110 9.85 8.55 2.45
C SER A 110 8.50 9.02 1.92
N SER A 111 7.99 8.40 0.86
CA SER A 111 6.65 8.68 0.31
C SER A 111 5.54 8.45 1.34
N VAL A 112 5.63 7.35 2.12
CA VAL A 112 4.68 7.05 3.20
C VAL A 112 4.71 8.13 4.27
N PHE A 113 5.90 8.59 4.64
CA PHE A 113 6.04 9.71 5.57
C PHE A 113 5.40 10.99 5.01
N TYR A 114 5.64 11.35 3.74
CA TYR A 114 5.10 12.59 3.16
C TYR A 114 3.58 12.59 3.08
N THR A 115 2.98 11.52 2.60
CA THR A 115 1.51 11.38 2.48
C THR A 115 0.84 11.31 3.86
N CYS A 116 1.37 10.52 4.80
CA CYS A 116 0.86 10.46 6.17
C CYS A 116 0.94 11.82 6.86
N ARG A 117 2.08 12.54 6.75
CA ARG A 117 2.23 13.88 7.31
C ARG A 117 1.17 14.85 6.79
N ALA A 118 0.82 14.75 5.50
CA ALA A 118 -0.18 15.61 4.89
C ALA A 118 -1.61 15.34 5.41
N VAL A 119 -1.97 14.07 5.67
CA VAL A 119 -3.32 13.71 6.16
C VAL A 119 -3.47 13.77 7.68
N CYS A 120 -2.37 13.71 8.45
CA CYS A 120 -2.44 13.60 9.92
C CYS A 120 -3.29 14.71 10.55
N ARG A 121 -3.00 15.98 10.26
CA ARG A 121 -3.75 17.11 10.88
C ARG A 121 -5.24 17.12 10.53
N PRO A 122 -5.65 17.00 9.25
CA PRO A 122 -7.06 16.87 8.88
C PRO A 122 -7.77 15.73 9.61
N MET A 123 -7.21 14.49 9.57
CA MET A 123 -7.80 13.32 10.24
C MET A 123 -7.89 13.48 11.76
N MET A 124 -6.85 14.02 12.41
CA MET A 124 -6.86 14.31 13.84
C MET A 124 -7.93 15.34 14.22
N LYS A 125 -8.15 16.37 13.40
CA LYS A 125 -9.19 17.39 13.60
C LYS A 125 -10.58 16.79 13.44
N LYS A 126 -10.78 15.96 12.43
CA LYS A 126 -12.01 15.22 12.14
C LYS A 126 -12.29 14.13 13.19
N ARG A 127 -11.27 13.67 13.91
CA ARG A 127 -11.30 12.53 14.85
C ARG A 127 -11.78 11.23 14.19
N ALA A 128 -11.42 11.05 12.92
CA ALA A 128 -11.73 9.86 12.13
C ALA A 128 -10.70 9.72 11.03
N GLY A 129 -10.31 8.48 10.73
CA GLY A 129 -9.40 8.14 9.63
C GLY A 129 -8.88 6.73 9.71
N ALA A 130 -8.59 6.14 8.55
CA ALA A 130 -7.92 4.86 8.42
C ALA A 130 -6.74 4.99 7.45
N ILE A 131 -5.55 4.65 7.93
CA ILE A 131 -4.33 4.62 7.13
C ILE A 131 -3.90 3.17 6.98
N VAL A 132 -3.72 2.70 5.75
CA VAL A 132 -3.18 1.37 5.46
C VAL A 132 -1.91 1.52 4.63
N ASN A 133 -0.82 1.03 5.17
CA ASN A 133 0.48 1.05 4.50
C ASN A 133 0.81 -0.35 3.96
N VAL A 134 1.04 -0.47 2.65
CA VAL A 134 1.39 -1.74 2.02
C VAL A 134 2.90 -1.98 2.16
N SER A 135 3.25 -2.93 3.04
CA SER A 135 4.61 -3.41 3.22
C SER A 135 4.89 -4.61 2.31
N SER A 136 5.54 -5.63 2.81
CA SER A 136 5.83 -6.91 2.17
C SER A 136 6.28 -7.92 3.22
N ILE A 137 6.12 -9.21 2.94
CA ILE A 137 6.77 -10.29 3.69
C ILE A 137 8.29 -10.09 3.76
N VAL A 138 8.89 -9.52 2.72
CA VAL A 138 10.32 -9.18 2.68
C VAL A 138 10.70 -8.15 3.74
N GLY A 139 9.79 -7.27 4.14
CA GLY A 139 10.01 -6.35 5.26
C GLY A 139 9.96 -7.01 6.63
N VAL A 140 9.41 -8.22 6.72
CA VAL A 140 9.34 -9.00 7.97
C VAL A 140 10.53 -9.94 8.10
N HIS A 141 10.87 -10.67 7.04
CA HIS A 141 11.86 -11.76 7.06
C HIS A 141 13.17 -11.42 6.33
N GLY A 142 13.19 -10.38 5.52
CA GLY A 142 14.28 -10.11 4.58
C GLY A 142 14.19 -11.00 3.34
N ASN A 143 15.01 -10.71 2.34
CA ASN A 143 15.21 -11.57 1.17
C ASN A 143 16.59 -11.30 0.56
N TRP A 144 17.18 -12.33 -0.03
CA TRP A 144 18.47 -12.25 -0.69
C TRP A 144 18.43 -11.27 -1.87
N GLY A 145 19.42 -10.39 -1.95
CA GLY A 145 19.49 -9.37 -3.01
C GLY A 145 18.52 -8.19 -2.86
N GLN A 146 17.81 -8.06 -1.74
CA GLN A 146 16.79 -7.04 -1.50
C GLN A 146 17.02 -6.23 -0.22
N THR A 147 18.26 -5.94 0.14
CA THR A 147 18.56 -5.23 1.40
C THR A 147 17.93 -3.83 1.47
N ASN A 148 17.92 -3.07 0.36
CA ASN A 148 17.25 -1.77 0.25
C ASN A 148 15.72 -1.91 0.37
N TYR A 149 15.13 -2.86 -0.35
CA TYR A 149 13.69 -3.12 -0.32
C TYR A 149 13.24 -3.60 1.05
N ALA A 150 13.96 -4.59 1.63
CA ALA A 150 13.69 -5.09 2.99
C ALA A 150 13.74 -3.96 4.01
N ALA A 151 14.80 -3.12 3.98
CA ALA A 151 14.93 -1.98 4.87
C ALA A 151 13.76 -1.00 4.73
N SER A 152 13.34 -0.68 3.48
CA SER A 152 12.21 0.22 3.23
C SER A 152 10.90 -0.35 3.78
N LYS A 153 10.64 -1.63 3.54
CA LYS A 153 9.38 -2.31 3.95
C LYS A 153 9.34 -2.59 5.45
N ALA A 154 10.48 -2.90 6.09
CA ALA A 154 10.61 -2.96 7.54
C ALA A 154 10.42 -1.57 8.19
N GLY A 155 10.97 -0.53 7.58
CA GLY A 155 10.79 0.85 8.01
C GLY A 155 9.32 1.27 8.05
N ILE A 156 8.51 0.87 7.05
CA ILE A 156 7.05 1.08 7.03
C ILE A 156 6.38 0.46 8.26
N ILE A 157 6.79 -0.74 8.67
CA ILE A 157 6.22 -1.42 9.84
C ILE A 157 6.48 -0.62 11.12
N GLY A 158 7.74 -0.23 11.36
CA GLY A 158 8.11 0.59 12.53
C GLY A 158 7.42 1.96 12.53
N PHE A 159 7.41 2.62 11.36
CA PHE A 159 6.73 3.90 11.16
C PHE A 159 5.24 3.80 11.51
N THR A 160 4.54 2.79 10.98
CA THR A 160 3.10 2.62 11.18
C THR A 160 2.75 2.34 12.65
N LYS A 161 3.55 1.54 13.36
CA LYS A 161 3.36 1.29 14.80
C LYS A 161 3.50 2.57 15.64
N SER A 162 4.46 3.44 15.30
CA SER A 162 4.62 4.74 15.95
C SER A 162 3.45 5.66 15.63
N LEU A 163 3.06 5.75 14.35
CA LEU A 163 1.94 6.55 13.88
C LEU A 163 0.62 6.15 14.57
N ALA A 164 0.36 4.85 14.73
CA ALA A 164 -0.82 4.35 15.44
C ALA A 164 -0.87 4.85 16.89
N ARG A 165 0.27 4.92 17.59
CA ARG A 165 0.35 5.44 18.96
C ARG A 165 0.08 6.95 19.04
N GLU A 166 0.61 7.71 18.07
CA GLU A 166 0.41 9.16 18.00
C GLU A 166 -1.04 9.54 17.68
N LEU A 167 -1.69 8.80 16.78
CA LEU A 167 -3.01 9.15 16.26
C LEU A 167 -4.18 8.49 17.01
N GLY A 168 -3.93 7.43 17.78
CA GLY A 168 -4.97 6.62 18.41
C GLY A 168 -5.92 7.43 19.32
N SER A 169 -5.39 8.40 20.08
CA SER A 169 -6.21 9.31 20.94
C SER A 169 -7.16 10.21 20.13
N ARG A 170 -6.95 10.28 18.82
CA ARG A 170 -7.78 11.03 17.88
C ARG A 170 -8.68 10.12 17.03
N ASN A 171 -8.82 8.84 17.41
CA ASN A 171 -9.63 7.87 16.68
C ASN A 171 -9.20 7.72 15.20
N VAL A 172 -7.91 7.85 14.92
CA VAL A 172 -7.32 7.59 13.61
C VAL A 172 -6.49 6.31 13.73
N ARG A 173 -6.79 5.33 12.88
CA ARG A 173 -6.12 4.03 12.86
C ARG A 173 -5.04 3.99 11.80
N ALA A 174 -3.96 3.28 12.08
CA ALA A 174 -2.90 3.05 11.11
C ALA A 174 -2.44 1.59 11.20
N ASN A 175 -2.51 0.86 10.08
CA ASN A 175 -2.16 -0.55 10.02
C ASN A 175 -1.28 -0.86 8.78
N VAL A 176 -0.67 -2.02 8.79
CA VAL A 176 0.15 -2.54 7.69
C VAL A 176 -0.52 -3.77 7.10
N VAL A 177 -0.55 -3.85 5.77
CA VAL A 177 -0.74 -5.11 5.04
C VAL A 177 0.60 -5.50 4.44
N ALA A 178 1.03 -6.72 4.66
CA ALA A 178 2.30 -7.26 4.17
C ALA A 178 2.02 -8.45 3.24
N PRO A 179 1.95 -8.23 1.92
CA PRO A 179 1.74 -9.30 0.95
C PRO A 179 2.94 -10.24 0.87
N GLY A 180 2.66 -11.53 0.60
CA GLY A 180 3.63 -12.49 0.13
C GLY A 180 3.88 -12.37 -1.38
N TYR A 181 4.01 -13.52 -2.07
CA TYR A 181 4.12 -13.56 -3.53
C TYR A 181 2.74 -13.41 -4.16
N VAL A 182 2.53 -12.27 -4.85
CA VAL A 182 1.28 -11.91 -5.52
C VAL A 182 1.52 -11.80 -7.01
N LYS A 183 0.63 -12.38 -7.83
CA LYS A 183 0.68 -12.26 -9.30
C LYS A 183 0.52 -10.80 -9.70
N THR A 184 1.53 -10.27 -10.34
CA THR A 184 1.57 -8.91 -10.89
C THR A 184 2.49 -8.93 -12.09
N GLN A 185 2.50 -7.86 -12.89
CA GLN A 185 3.46 -7.71 -13.97
C GLN A 185 4.93 -7.89 -13.54
N LEU A 186 5.24 -7.72 -12.26
CA LEU A 186 6.58 -7.96 -11.72
C LEU A 186 6.89 -9.45 -11.54
N THR A 187 5.88 -10.28 -11.29
CA THR A 187 6.03 -11.73 -11.11
C THR A 187 5.82 -12.52 -12.40
N ASP A 188 5.11 -11.96 -13.39
CA ASP A 188 4.83 -12.62 -14.66
C ASP A 188 6.09 -12.87 -15.51
N VAL A 189 7.17 -12.14 -15.22
CA VAL A 189 8.47 -12.28 -15.94
C VAL A 189 9.44 -13.20 -15.22
N LEU A 190 9.04 -13.84 -14.10
CA LEU A 190 9.90 -14.74 -13.35
C LEU A 190 10.03 -16.10 -14.06
N PRO A 191 11.22 -16.74 -13.99
CA PRO A 191 11.40 -18.10 -14.50
C PRO A 191 10.47 -19.10 -13.78
N GLU A 192 10.05 -20.16 -14.50
CA GLU A 192 9.20 -21.22 -13.93
C GLU A 192 9.79 -21.86 -12.67
N GLU A 193 11.10 -22.04 -12.61
CA GLU A 193 11.80 -22.58 -11.44
C GLU A 193 11.65 -21.69 -10.19
N ALA A 194 11.76 -20.36 -10.39
CA ALA A 194 11.56 -19.41 -9.31
C ALA A 194 10.10 -19.42 -8.81
N THR A 195 9.15 -19.50 -9.73
CA THR A 195 7.72 -19.61 -9.41
C THR A 195 7.42 -20.92 -8.68
N ALA A 196 8.00 -22.05 -9.10
CA ALA A 196 7.85 -23.33 -8.45
C ALA A 196 8.42 -23.33 -7.01
N ALA A 197 9.57 -22.69 -6.79
CA ALA A 197 10.14 -22.53 -5.46
C ALA A 197 9.26 -21.65 -4.56
N MET A 198 8.65 -20.59 -5.08
CA MET A 198 7.69 -19.76 -4.35
C MET A 198 6.45 -20.56 -3.93
N LEU A 199 5.92 -21.39 -4.83
CA LEU A 199 4.76 -22.24 -4.57
C LEU A 199 5.06 -23.30 -3.49
N GLN A 200 6.23 -23.93 -3.54
CA GLN A 200 6.63 -24.93 -2.54
C GLN A 200 6.70 -24.37 -1.12
N ASN A 201 7.08 -23.09 -1.00
CA ASN A 201 7.20 -22.43 0.30
C ASN A 201 5.89 -21.76 0.76
N THR A 202 4.83 -21.78 -0.05
CA THR A 202 3.54 -21.17 0.27
C THR A 202 2.55 -22.28 0.68
N PRO A 203 2.16 -22.41 1.95
CA PRO A 203 1.26 -23.47 2.44
C PRO A 203 -0.06 -23.57 1.67
N LEU A 204 -0.64 -22.46 1.20
CA LEU A 204 -1.86 -22.49 0.39
C LEU A 204 -1.63 -23.00 -1.05
N GLY A 205 -0.39 -23.28 -1.46
CA GLY A 205 -0.03 -23.90 -2.75
C GLY A 205 -0.35 -23.06 -3.99
N ARG A 206 -0.57 -21.76 -3.82
CA ARG A 206 -0.80 -20.81 -4.92
C ARG A 206 -0.12 -19.48 -4.65
N LEU A 207 0.16 -18.73 -5.69
CA LEU A 207 0.45 -17.30 -5.55
C LEU A 207 -0.83 -16.55 -5.13
N GLY A 208 -0.67 -15.47 -4.37
CA GLY A 208 -1.77 -14.55 -4.11
C GLY A 208 -2.20 -13.84 -5.39
N GLU A 209 -3.48 -13.49 -5.46
CA GLU A 209 -3.99 -12.55 -6.46
C GLU A 209 -4.02 -11.14 -5.83
N PRO A 210 -3.96 -10.05 -6.61
CA PRO A 210 -4.10 -8.68 -6.09
C PRO A 210 -5.35 -8.49 -5.23
N GLU A 211 -6.43 -9.19 -5.54
CA GLU A 211 -7.71 -9.19 -4.84
C GLU A 211 -7.61 -9.77 -3.43
N ASP A 212 -6.73 -10.76 -3.18
CA ASP A 212 -6.47 -11.28 -1.83
C ASP A 212 -5.97 -10.16 -0.90
N VAL A 213 -5.10 -9.28 -1.42
CA VAL A 213 -4.56 -8.13 -0.70
C VAL A 213 -5.62 -7.03 -0.54
N ALA A 214 -6.38 -6.76 -1.59
CA ALA A 214 -7.39 -5.71 -1.61
C ALA A 214 -8.51 -5.97 -0.58
N GLY A 215 -8.94 -7.22 -0.40
CA GLY A 215 -9.91 -7.61 0.62
C GLY A 215 -9.43 -7.30 2.04
N ALA A 216 -8.17 -7.58 2.36
CA ALA A 216 -7.60 -7.25 3.66
C ALA A 216 -7.50 -5.72 3.89
N VAL A 217 -7.13 -4.97 2.85
CA VAL A 217 -7.09 -3.51 2.90
C VAL A 217 -8.50 -2.93 3.13
N ARG A 218 -9.53 -3.41 2.39
CA ARG A 218 -10.92 -2.99 2.60
C ARG A 218 -11.36 -3.21 4.04
N PHE A 219 -11.13 -4.40 4.58
CA PHE A 219 -11.46 -4.70 5.98
C PHE A 219 -10.80 -3.72 6.94
N LEU A 220 -9.49 -3.46 6.80
CA LEU A 220 -8.78 -2.53 7.67
C LEU A 220 -9.25 -1.07 7.52
N CYS A 221 -9.81 -0.70 6.37
CA CYS A 221 -10.37 0.63 6.14
C CYS A 221 -11.78 0.80 6.74
N SER A 222 -12.49 -0.30 7.01
CA SER A 222 -13.89 -0.29 7.45
C SER A 222 -14.06 -0.12 8.97
N ASP A 223 -15.29 0.09 9.39
CA ASP A 223 -15.65 0.23 10.81
C ASP A 223 -15.57 -1.12 11.58
N GLU A 224 -15.60 -2.27 10.88
CA GLU A 224 -15.38 -3.59 11.47
C GLU A 224 -13.97 -3.76 12.04
N ALA A 225 -13.00 -2.98 11.53
CA ALA A 225 -11.63 -2.92 12.06
C ALA A 225 -11.45 -1.80 13.10
N SER A 226 -12.51 -1.28 13.69
CA SER A 226 -12.47 -0.10 14.58
C SER A 226 -11.57 -0.27 15.82
N PHE A 227 -11.26 -1.49 16.23
CA PHE A 227 -10.37 -1.77 17.36
C PHE A 227 -9.00 -2.34 16.93
N ILE A 228 -8.65 -2.21 15.64
CA ILE A 228 -7.37 -2.68 15.08
C ILE A 228 -6.53 -1.47 14.67
N THR A 229 -5.40 -1.26 15.35
CA THR A 229 -4.43 -0.23 15.01
C THR A 229 -3.01 -0.63 15.42
N GLY A 230 -2.00 -0.29 14.60
CA GLY A 230 -0.60 -0.66 14.80
C GLY A 230 -0.29 -2.10 14.40
N GLU A 231 -1.24 -2.80 13.75
CA GLU A 231 -1.11 -4.23 13.42
C GLU A 231 -0.46 -4.43 12.05
N VAL A 232 0.16 -5.60 11.89
CA VAL A 232 0.76 -6.07 10.62
C VAL A 232 0.02 -7.33 10.20
N ILE A 233 -0.81 -7.21 9.18
CA ILE A 233 -1.56 -8.34 8.60
C ILE A 233 -0.75 -8.93 7.45
N LEU A 234 -0.29 -10.16 7.61
CA LEU A 234 0.33 -10.93 6.53
C LEU A 234 -0.77 -11.45 5.59
N VAL A 235 -0.62 -11.21 4.29
CA VAL A 235 -1.48 -11.74 3.24
C VAL A 235 -0.57 -12.50 2.27
N ASP A 236 -0.13 -13.67 2.70
CA ASP A 236 1.03 -14.36 2.14
C ASP A 236 0.82 -15.86 1.91
N GLY A 237 -0.38 -16.37 2.14
CA GLY A 237 -0.71 -17.78 1.99
C GLY A 237 0.00 -18.69 3.00
N GLY A 238 0.50 -18.13 4.11
CA GLY A 238 1.24 -18.85 5.15
C GLY A 238 2.76 -18.89 4.94
N LEU A 239 3.30 -18.16 3.95
CA LEU A 239 4.72 -18.11 3.65
C LEU A 239 5.57 -17.64 4.84
N GLY A 240 5.03 -16.78 5.70
CA GLY A 240 5.73 -16.17 6.82
C GLY A 240 5.56 -16.89 8.17
N MET A 241 5.05 -18.13 8.17
CA MET A 241 4.92 -18.94 9.40
C MET A 241 6.24 -19.54 9.84
#